data_33eb6b3371892075d6d48ee692dde337
#
_entry.id   33eb6b3371892075d6d48ee692dde337
#
_cell.length_a   1.000
_cell.length_b   1.000
_cell.length_c   1.000
_cell.angle_alpha   90.00
_cell.angle_beta   90.00
_cell.angle_gamma   90.00
#
_symmetry.space_group_name_H-M   'P 1'
#
loop_
_entity.id
_entity.type
_entity.pdbx_description
1 polymer ?
#
loop_
_entity_poly.entity_id
_entity_poly.type
_entity_poly.pdbx_seq_one_letter_code
_entity_poly.pdbx_strand_id
1 'polypeptide(L)'
;MQKVTARVALIISALIATGVAASAADYLPPPATVPVFTWTGFYIGVNGGYGNAAFEDATVTTSDGTMSRGGGGQAKGGIVGGQIGVNYQVGAGVFGIEADGQWSGQSYTSSSIFCGATCTLTETAKVNSFATLRGRAGLATDRGLLYATAGGVWTSGSDQFVAAVGSTNTTISNGNGNKVGWTVGGGVEAAFYDNWSMKLEYLYIATKNLTGGSALPLALGTVTESANVRDNIIRLGINYRFGPTGLVAY
;
A
#
# COMPACT_ATOMS: atom_id res chain seq x y z
N MET A 1 -14.63 -14.36 50.00
CA MET A 1 -14.55 -14.15 48.55
C MET A 1 -15.69 -14.90 47.86
N GLN A 2 -16.87 -14.40 47.96
CA GLN A 2 -18.10 -14.97 47.38
C GLN A 2 -19.16 -13.90 47.55
N LYS A 3 -19.59 -13.21 46.52
CA LYS A 3 -20.81 -12.35 46.45
C LYS A 3 -20.68 -11.26 45.37
N VAL A 4 -20.39 -11.58 44.11
CA VAL A 4 -20.51 -10.62 42.99
C VAL A 4 -21.19 -11.21 41.74
N THR A 5 -21.62 -12.47 41.74
CA THR A 5 -22.14 -13.14 40.51
C THR A 5 -23.66 -13.30 40.45
N ALA A 6 -24.44 -12.52 41.21
CA ALA A 6 -25.91 -12.73 41.32
C ALA A 6 -26.77 -11.49 41.05
N ARG A 7 -26.34 -10.57 40.15
CA ARG A 7 -27.19 -9.37 39.86
C ARG A 7 -27.34 -9.00 38.37
N VAL A 8 -27.06 -9.88 37.40
CA VAL A 8 -27.25 -9.59 35.97
C VAL A 8 -28.37 -10.39 35.31
N ALA A 9 -29.09 -11.26 36.06
CA ALA A 9 -30.07 -12.17 35.48
C ALA A 9 -31.55 -11.83 35.74
N LEU A 10 -31.90 -10.58 36.01
CA LEU A 10 -33.31 -10.26 36.38
C LEU A 10 -33.89 -9.00 35.74
N ILE A 11 -33.56 -8.66 34.50
CA ILE A 11 -34.20 -7.53 33.79
C ILE A 11 -34.63 -7.94 32.35
N ILE A 12 -34.99 -9.18 32.12
CA ILE A 12 -35.60 -9.60 30.84
C ILE A 12 -36.83 -10.46 31.15
N SER A 13 -37.81 -9.90 31.79
CA SER A 13 -39.11 -10.61 31.91
C SER A 13 -40.22 -9.65 32.44
N ALA A 14 -40.52 -8.60 31.70
CA ALA A 14 -41.79 -7.86 31.94
C ALA A 14 -42.07 -6.91 30.77
N LEU A 15 -42.44 -7.39 29.62
CA LEU A 15 -43.16 -6.61 28.60
C LEU A 15 -43.91 -7.53 27.63
N ILE A 16 -44.90 -8.23 28.11
CA ILE A 16 -45.90 -8.88 27.24
C ILE A 16 -47.25 -8.64 27.89
N ALA A 17 -48.03 -7.80 27.26
CA ALA A 17 -49.49 -7.75 27.20
C ALA A 17 -50.05 -6.33 27.30
N THR A 18 -50.07 -5.62 26.18
CA THR A 18 -51.19 -4.69 25.92
C THR A 18 -51.65 -4.97 24.48
N GLY A 19 -52.75 -5.71 24.37
CA GLY A 19 -53.44 -5.86 23.12
C GLY A 19 -54.03 -4.50 22.72
N VAL A 20 -53.55 -3.97 21.60
CA VAL A 20 -54.14 -2.80 20.94
C VAL A 20 -54.99 -3.29 19.80
N ALA A 21 -56.28 -2.94 19.84
CA ALA A 21 -57.27 -3.19 18.75
C ALA A 21 -56.67 -2.64 17.42
N ALA A 22 -56.58 -3.50 16.44
CA ALA A 22 -56.20 -3.13 15.09
C ALA A 22 -57.35 -2.33 14.46
N SER A 23 -57.26 -1.01 14.44
CA SER A 23 -57.98 -0.19 13.46
C SER A 23 -57.42 -0.52 12.08
N ALA A 24 -58.27 -0.87 11.18
CA ALA A 24 -57.93 -0.97 9.75
C ALA A 24 -57.56 0.44 9.27
N ALA A 25 -56.31 0.82 9.48
CA ALA A 25 -55.72 1.98 8.85
C ALA A 25 -55.49 1.67 7.39
N ASP A 26 -55.96 2.54 6.53
CA ASP A 26 -55.71 2.59 5.10
C ASP A 26 -54.27 2.15 4.84
N TYR A 27 -54.12 1.03 4.12
CA TYR A 27 -52.79 0.47 3.78
C TYR A 27 -52.20 1.34 2.70
N LEU A 28 -51.57 2.44 3.07
CA LEU A 28 -50.71 3.18 2.15
C LEU A 28 -49.64 2.22 1.65
N PRO A 29 -49.49 2.05 0.34
CA PRO A 29 -48.41 1.20 -0.18
C PRO A 29 -47.08 1.69 0.42
N PRO A 30 -46.22 0.75 0.85
CA PRO A 30 -44.92 1.15 1.38
C PRO A 30 -44.21 2.08 0.38
N PRO A 31 -43.57 3.15 0.84
CA PRO A 31 -42.90 4.08 -0.04
C PRO A 31 -41.93 3.31 -0.94
N ALA A 32 -41.90 3.66 -2.22
CA ALA A 32 -41.06 3.02 -3.20
C ALA A 32 -39.59 3.18 -2.73
N THR A 33 -38.94 2.07 -2.41
CA THR A 33 -37.53 2.07 -2.06
C THR A 33 -36.71 2.14 -3.33
N VAL A 34 -35.93 3.22 -3.50
CA VAL A 34 -34.98 3.35 -4.60
C VAL A 34 -33.63 2.80 -4.12
N PRO A 35 -33.00 1.89 -4.88
CA PRO A 35 -31.68 1.43 -4.53
C PRO A 35 -30.68 2.59 -4.60
N VAL A 36 -30.14 2.98 -3.46
CA VAL A 36 -29.07 4.00 -3.36
C VAL A 36 -27.72 3.29 -3.32
N PHE A 37 -26.79 3.75 -4.15
CA PHE A 37 -25.44 3.23 -4.12
C PHE A 37 -24.80 3.51 -2.75
N THR A 38 -24.19 2.49 -2.14
CA THR A 38 -23.43 2.62 -0.91
C THR A 38 -22.02 2.07 -1.08
N TRP A 39 -21.04 2.73 -0.47
CA TRP A 39 -19.65 2.26 -0.45
C TRP A 39 -19.39 1.19 0.61
N THR A 40 -20.36 0.91 1.48
CA THR A 40 -20.24 -0.13 2.50
C THR A 40 -20.15 -1.51 1.87
N GLY A 41 -19.19 -2.30 2.33
CA GLY A 41 -19.02 -3.68 1.93
C GLY A 41 -17.58 -4.08 1.74
N PHE A 42 -17.38 -5.36 1.56
CA PHE A 42 -16.11 -5.95 1.17
C PHE A 42 -15.90 -5.79 -0.34
N TYR A 43 -14.66 -5.61 -0.76
CA TYR A 43 -14.31 -5.55 -2.18
C TYR A 43 -12.99 -6.27 -2.48
N ILE A 44 -12.87 -6.71 -3.72
CA ILE A 44 -11.64 -7.25 -4.30
C ILE A 44 -11.38 -6.53 -5.62
N GLY A 45 -10.13 -6.35 -5.97
CA GLY A 45 -9.80 -5.68 -7.22
C GLY A 45 -8.41 -5.99 -7.73
N VAL A 46 -8.16 -5.50 -8.93
CA VAL A 46 -6.86 -5.53 -9.59
C VAL A 46 -6.44 -4.12 -9.91
N ASN A 47 -5.14 -3.89 -9.96
CA ASN A 47 -4.60 -2.59 -10.33
C ASN A 47 -3.31 -2.72 -11.13
N GLY A 48 -2.99 -1.67 -11.85
CA GLY A 48 -1.73 -1.51 -12.54
C GLY A 48 -1.34 -0.04 -12.59
N GLY A 49 -0.04 0.22 -12.67
CA GLY A 49 0.45 1.59 -12.61
C GLY A 49 1.92 1.71 -12.94
N TYR A 50 2.48 2.83 -12.53
CA TYR A 50 3.87 3.16 -12.75
C TYR A 50 4.46 3.78 -11.48
N GLY A 51 5.66 3.29 -11.10
CA GLY A 51 6.41 3.76 -9.95
C GLY A 51 7.73 4.41 -10.36
N ASN A 52 8.16 5.36 -9.52
CA ASN A 52 9.44 6.05 -9.62
C ASN A 52 10.06 6.12 -8.22
N ALA A 53 10.87 5.12 -7.90
CA ALA A 53 11.61 5.02 -6.66
C ALA A 53 12.92 5.80 -6.75
N ALA A 54 13.08 6.81 -5.91
CA ALA A 54 14.31 7.56 -5.74
C ALA A 54 15.11 6.99 -4.57
N PHE A 55 16.39 6.69 -4.83
CA PHE A 55 17.36 6.30 -3.82
C PHE A 55 18.14 7.54 -3.39
N GLU A 56 18.17 7.84 -2.09
CA GLU A 56 19.05 8.88 -1.54
C GLU A 56 20.48 8.36 -1.44
N ASP A 57 21.45 9.28 -1.39
CA ASP A 57 22.89 9.01 -1.42
C ASP A 57 23.32 7.90 -0.44
N ALA A 58 24.04 6.91 -0.96
CA ALA A 58 24.71 5.91 -0.14
C ALA A 58 26.06 6.45 0.35
N THR A 59 26.35 6.30 1.63
CA THR A 59 27.66 6.62 2.21
C THR A 59 28.51 5.37 2.21
N VAL A 60 29.63 5.40 1.50
CA VAL A 60 30.65 4.35 1.53
C VAL A 60 31.77 4.79 2.46
N THR A 61 32.01 4.03 3.52
CA THR A 61 33.16 4.25 4.42
C THR A 61 34.26 3.26 4.05
N THR A 62 35.37 3.77 3.56
CA THR A 62 36.58 2.96 3.29
C THR A 62 37.55 3.07 4.47
N SER A 63 38.55 2.17 4.56
CA SER A 63 39.62 2.21 5.61
C SER A 63 40.39 3.51 5.62
N ASP A 64 40.43 4.25 4.51
CA ASP A 64 41.18 5.54 4.37
C ASP A 64 40.27 6.77 4.53
N GLY A 65 39.00 6.60 4.85
CA GLY A 65 38.08 7.71 5.05
C GLY A 65 36.67 7.47 4.48
N THR A 66 35.78 8.41 4.74
CA THR A 66 34.39 8.37 4.27
C THR A 66 34.32 8.99 2.88
N MET A 67 33.95 8.22 1.88
CA MET A 67 33.58 8.72 0.57
C MET A 67 32.07 8.86 0.49
N SER A 68 31.58 10.08 0.39
CA SER A 68 30.19 10.34 0.03
C SER A 68 30.04 10.12 -1.48
N ARG A 69 29.28 9.14 -1.88
CA ARG A 69 28.94 8.94 -3.27
C ARG A 69 27.62 9.68 -3.55
N GLY A 70 27.75 10.92 -4.01
CA GLY A 70 26.63 11.68 -4.54
C GLY A 70 26.18 11.08 -5.86
N GLY A 71 24.92 10.70 -5.95
CA GLY A 71 24.32 10.20 -7.18
C GLY A 71 23.12 9.33 -6.86
N GLY A 72 22.07 9.93 -6.31
CA GLY A 72 20.78 9.24 -6.14
C GLY A 72 20.29 8.71 -7.48
N GLY A 73 19.94 7.43 -7.54
CA GLY A 73 19.35 6.79 -8.71
C GLY A 73 17.82 6.82 -8.67
N GLN A 74 17.20 6.67 -9.83
CA GLN A 74 15.75 6.51 -9.93
C GLN A 74 15.43 5.18 -10.59
N ALA A 75 14.88 4.22 -9.82
CA ALA A 75 14.31 3.01 -10.38
C ALA A 75 12.89 3.30 -10.87
N LYS A 76 12.66 3.10 -12.13
CA LYS A 76 11.37 3.33 -12.78
C LYS A 76 10.84 2.04 -13.36
N GLY A 77 9.52 1.86 -13.34
CA GLY A 77 8.93 0.67 -13.95
C GLY A 77 7.43 0.54 -13.72
N GLY A 78 6.84 -0.37 -14.48
CA GLY A 78 5.44 -0.75 -14.35
C GLY A 78 5.22 -1.57 -13.08
N ILE A 79 4.04 -1.46 -12.51
CA ILE A 79 3.55 -2.27 -11.39
C ILE A 79 2.21 -2.90 -11.76
N VAL A 80 1.94 -4.08 -11.22
CA VAL A 80 0.66 -4.78 -11.38
C VAL A 80 0.38 -5.59 -10.12
N GLY A 81 -0.87 -5.62 -9.69
CA GLY A 81 -1.23 -6.36 -8.49
C GLY A 81 -2.71 -6.45 -8.22
N GLY A 82 -3.02 -6.90 -7.00
CA GLY A 82 -4.37 -7.04 -6.51
C GLY A 82 -4.56 -6.37 -5.16
N GLN A 83 -5.81 -6.04 -4.86
CA GLN A 83 -6.21 -5.47 -3.59
C GLN A 83 -7.49 -6.13 -3.06
N ILE A 84 -7.60 -6.13 -1.74
CA ILE A 84 -8.81 -6.49 -1.01
C ILE A 84 -9.07 -5.43 0.05
N GLY A 85 -10.32 -5.17 0.37
CA GLY A 85 -10.63 -4.22 1.42
C GLY A 85 -12.07 -4.29 1.88
N VAL A 86 -12.34 -3.51 2.92
CA VAL A 86 -13.68 -3.33 3.48
C VAL A 86 -13.89 -1.85 3.75
N ASN A 87 -15.04 -1.33 3.35
CA ASN A 87 -15.46 0.04 3.63
C ASN A 87 -16.72 0.03 4.48
N TYR A 88 -16.86 1.06 5.29
CA TYR A 88 -18.06 1.39 6.05
C TYR A 88 -18.41 2.85 5.82
N GLN A 89 -19.64 3.12 5.33
CA GLN A 89 -20.13 4.45 5.01
C GLN A 89 -21.11 4.94 6.09
N VAL A 90 -20.90 6.16 6.57
CA VAL A 90 -21.79 6.87 7.48
C VAL A 90 -22.09 8.26 6.88
N GLY A 91 -23.29 8.45 6.38
CA GLY A 91 -23.61 9.64 5.61
C GLY A 91 -22.71 9.79 4.39
N ALA A 92 -22.06 10.93 4.25
CA ALA A 92 -21.06 11.16 3.21
C ALA A 92 -19.66 10.61 3.57
N GLY A 93 -19.41 10.27 4.82
CA GLY A 93 -18.13 9.75 5.27
C GLY A 93 -17.96 8.26 4.96
N VAL A 94 -16.80 7.87 4.40
CA VAL A 94 -16.42 6.49 4.14
C VAL A 94 -15.12 6.19 4.87
N PHE A 95 -15.09 5.12 5.65
CA PHE A 95 -13.91 4.64 6.36
C PHE A 95 -13.66 3.19 5.98
N GLY A 96 -12.40 2.79 5.87
CA GLY A 96 -12.09 1.43 5.46
C GLY A 96 -10.66 1.01 5.75
N ILE A 97 -10.41 -0.26 5.47
CA ILE A 97 -9.08 -0.87 5.50
C ILE A 97 -8.86 -1.56 4.15
N GLU A 98 -7.70 -1.37 3.57
CA GLU A 98 -7.30 -1.99 2.30
C GLU A 98 -5.94 -2.67 2.47
N ALA A 99 -5.82 -3.91 1.99
CA ALA A 99 -4.56 -4.61 1.83
C ALA A 99 -4.33 -4.86 0.34
N ASP A 100 -3.09 -4.66 -0.11
CA ASP A 100 -2.70 -4.93 -1.50
C ASP A 100 -1.32 -5.57 -1.60
N GLY A 101 -1.13 -6.34 -2.69
CA GLY A 101 0.14 -6.92 -3.08
C GLY A 101 0.44 -6.59 -4.53
N GLN A 102 1.69 -6.20 -4.80
CA GLN A 102 2.15 -5.71 -6.09
C GLN A 102 3.40 -6.43 -6.54
N TRP A 103 3.46 -6.79 -7.82
CA TRP A 103 4.70 -7.07 -8.53
C TRP A 103 5.20 -5.79 -9.18
N SER A 104 6.51 -5.58 -9.12
CA SER A 104 7.15 -4.38 -9.63
C SER A 104 8.27 -4.73 -10.62
N GLY A 105 8.28 -4.01 -11.72
CA GLY A 105 9.36 -4.03 -12.70
C GLY A 105 10.30 -2.83 -12.58
N GLN A 106 10.29 -2.13 -11.44
CA GLN A 106 11.16 -0.98 -11.23
C GLN A 106 12.62 -1.41 -11.14
N SER A 107 13.46 -0.83 -11.98
CA SER A 107 14.89 -1.12 -12.00
C SER A 107 15.70 0.14 -12.25
N TYR A 108 16.89 0.15 -11.69
CA TYR A 108 17.91 1.16 -11.87
C TYR A 108 19.25 0.48 -12.12
N THR A 109 20.00 0.98 -13.09
CA THR A 109 21.37 0.53 -13.35
C THR A 109 22.27 1.74 -13.51
N SER A 110 23.35 1.76 -12.75
CA SER A 110 24.39 2.79 -12.83
C SER A 110 25.75 2.14 -13.02
N SER A 111 26.58 2.74 -13.85
CA SER A 111 27.96 2.30 -14.08
C SER A 111 28.90 3.45 -13.78
N SER A 112 29.96 3.19 -13.00
CA SER A 112 30.98 4.15 -12.65
C SER A 112 32.35 3.59 -12.97
N ILE A 113 33.24 4.43 -13.53
CA ILE A 113 34.64 4.08 -13.77
C ILE A 113 35.43 4.50 -12.52
N PHE A 114 36.22 3.61 -11.90
CA PHE A 114 36.90 3.88 -10.64
C PHE A 114 38.41 3.67 -10.65
N CYS A 115 38.99 2.95 -11.62
CA CYS A 115 40.45 2.80 -11.77
C CYS A 115 40.89 2.94 -13.24
N GLY A 116 40.96 4.16 -13.76
CA GLY A 116 41.27 4.37 -15.19
C GLY A 116 40.18 3.81 -16.12
N ALA A 117 40.42 3.83 -17.41
CA ALA A 117 39.42 3.44 -18.42
C ALA A 117 39.08 1.93 -18.45
N THR A 118 39.72 1.10 -17.64
CA THR A 118 39.62 -0.37 -17.68
C THR A 118 38.84 -0.97 -16.52
N CYS A 119 38.42 -0.18 -15.54
CA CYS A 119 37.68 -0.69 -14.38
C CYS A 119 36.31 -0.03 -14.28
N THR A 120 35.26 -0.82 -14.39
CA THR A 120 33.87 -0.36 -14.28
C THR A 120 33.18 -1.07 -13.13
N LEU A 121 32.49 -0.32 -12.30
CA LEU A 121 31.56 -0.84 -11.28
C LEU A 121 30.14 -0.60 -11.77
N THR A 122 29.39 -1.66 -11.96
CA THR A 122 27.98 -1.61 -12.31
C THR A 122 27.14 -2.00 -11.11
N GLU A 123 26.24 -1.11 -10.72
CA GLU A 123 25.25 -1.31 -9.67
C GLU A 123 23.88 -1.46 -10.31
N THR A 124 23.16 -2.50 -9.95
CA THR A 124 21.77 -2.72 -10.38
C THR A 124 20.91 -2.89 -9.14
N ALA A 125 19.94 -2.01 -8.95
CA ALA A 125 18.93 -2.08 -7.89
C ALA A 125 17.55 -2.33 -8.50
N LYS A 126 16.78 -3.25 -7.90
CA LYS A 126 15.44 -3.62 -8.35
C LYS A 126 14.48 -3.65 -7.17
N VAL A 127 13.27 -3.15 -7.40
CA VAL A 127 12.12 -3.40 -6.52
C VAL A 127 11.31 -4.52 -7.16
N ASN A 128 11.27 -5.70 -6.53
CA ASN A 128 10.63 -6.88 -7.10
C ASN A 128 9.14 -6.94 -6.77
N SER A 129 8.79 -6.63 -5.52
CA SER A 129 7.42 -6.67 -5.05
C SER A 129 7.26 -5.83 -3.78
N PHE A 130 6.04 -5.43 -3.50
CA PHE A 130 5.67 -4.84 -2.23
C PHE A 130 4.22 -5.19 -1.85
N ALA A 131 3.94 -5.13 -0.56
CA ALA A 131 2.59 -5.29 -0.01
C ALA A 131 2.31 -4.12 0.93
N THR A 132 1.05 -3.69 0.99
CA THR A 132 0.63 -2.63 1.93
C THR A 132 -0.58 -3.04 2.75
N LEU A 133 -0.68 -2.50 3.96
CA LEU A 133 -1.89 -2.51 4.78
C LEU A 133 -2.18 -1.08 5.21
N ARG A 134 -3.34 -0.56 4.79
CA ARG A 134 -3.66 0.86 4.89
C ARG A 134 -5.07 1.08 5.45
N GLY A 135 -5.22 2.09 6.31
CA GLY A 135 -6.49 2.72 6.57
C GLY A 135 -6.85 3.68 5.44
N ARG A 136 -8.14 3.81 5.11
CA ARG A 136 -8.64 4.82 4.18
C ARG A 136 -9.81 5.58 4.80
N ALA A 137 -9.90 6.88 4.50
CA ALA A 137 -10.98 7.76 4.89
C ALA A 137 -11.32 8.69 3.74
N GLY A 138 -12.61 8.89 3.46
CA GLY A 138 -13.03 9.67 2.31
C GLY A 138 -14.43 10.24 2.41
N LEU A 139 -14.77 11.01 1.39
CA LEU A 139 -16.09 11.63 1.21
C LEU A 139 -16.74 11.07 -0.05
N ALA A 140 -17.91 10.48 0.12
CA ALA A 140 -18.72 9.95 -0.95
C ALA A 140 -19.73 10.98 -1.44
N THR A 141 -19.88 11.06 -2.77
CA THR A 141 -20.95 11.79 -3.44
C THR A 141 -21.59 10.82 -4.43
N ASP A 142 -22.83 10.43 -4.21
CA ASP A 142 -23.52 9.43 -5.06
C ASP A 142 -22.60 8.25 -5.41
N ARG A 143 -22.09 8.24 -6.64
CA ARG A 143 -21.22 7.21 -7.20
C ARG A 143 -19.73 7.59 -7.19
N GLY A 144 -19.37 8.74 -6.63
CA GLY A 144 -17.99 9.20 -6.50
C GLY A 144 -17.48 9.05 -5.07
N LEU A 145 -16.19 8.80 -4.91
CA LEU A 145 -15.49 8.77 -3.63
C LEU A 145 -14.13 9.45 -3.79
N LEU A 146 -13.91 10.50 -3.03
CA LEU A 146 -12.59 11.11 -2.83
C LEU A 146 -12.04 10.61 -1.50
N TYR A 147 -10.81 10.08 -1.48
CA TYR A 147 -10.25 9.50 -0.26
C TYR A 147 -8.77 9.77 -0.08
N ALA A 148 -8.34 9.74 1.18
CA ALA A 148 -6.96 9.65 1.61
C ALA A 148 -6.69 8.28 2.23
N THR A 149 -5.44 7.82 2.20
CA THR A 149 -5.02 6.54 2.74
C THR A 149 -3.64 6.64 3.38
N ALA A 150 -3.42 5.86 4.45
CA ALA A 150 -2.13 5.77 5.13
C ALA A 150 -1.95 4.40 5.78
N GLY A 151 -0.70 3.92 5.88
CA GLY A 151 -0.43 2.62 6.50
C GLY A 151 1.00 2.15 6.41
N GLY A 152 1.19 0.86 6.62
CA GLY A 152 2.46 0.18 6.51
C GLY A 152 2.71 -0.42 5.13
N VAL A 153 3.99 -0.55 4.77
CA VAL A 153 4.45 -1.19 3.55
C VAL A 153 5.59 -2.17 3.86
N TRP A 154 5.58 -3.30 3.19
CA TRP A 154 6.64 -4.30 3.17
C TRP A 154 7.12 -4.44 1.73
N THR A 155 8.40 -4.18 1.49
CA THR A 155 9.02 -4.21 0.15
C THR A 155 10.05 -5.32 0.09
N SER A 156 10.12 -6.03 -1.04
CA SER A 156 11.18 -6.97 -1.38
C SER A 156 11.95 -6.43 -2.57
N GLY A 157 13.27 -6.33 -2.43
CA GLY A 157 14.15 -5.83 -3.46
C GLY A 157 15.41 -6.67 -3.59
N SER A 158 16.14 -6.48 -4.69
CA SER A 158 17.44 -7.10 -4.92
C SER A 158 18.45 -6.07 -5.43
N ASP A 159 19.66 -6.16 -4.90
CA ASP A 159 20.78 -5.31 -5.26
C ASP A 159 21.92 -6.20 -5.78
N GLN A 160 22.51 -5.83 -6.89
CA GLN A 160 23.64 -6.54 -7.48
C GLN A 160 24.75 -5.55 -7.84
N PHE A 161 25.99 -5.88 -7.42
CA PHE A 161 27.20 -5.15 -7.75
C PHE A 161 28.12 -6.04 -8.57
N VAL A 162 28.51 -5.55 -9.75
CA VAL A 162 29.43 -6.23 -10.65
C VAL A 162 30.62 -5.31 -10.92
N ALA A 163 31.84 -5.77 -10.58
CA ALA A 163 33.06 -5.11 -10.99
C ALA A 163 33.61 -5.76 -12.27
N ALA A 164 33.95 -4.95 -13.24
CA ALA A 164 34.64 -5.37 -14.46
C ALA A 164 36.06 -4.76 -14.44
N VAL A 165 37.07 -5.63 -14.65
CA VAL A 165 38.46 -5.22 -14.79
C VAL A 165 38.97 -5.83 -16.10
N GLY A 166 39.18 -5.00 -17.13
CA GLY A 166 39.48 -5.47 -18.48
C GLY A 166 38.30 -6.29 -19.04
N SER A 167 38.57 -7.55 -19.41
CA SER A 167 37.57 -8.49 -19.92
C SER A 167 36.91 -9.37 -18.83
N THR A 168 37.32 -9.24 -17.59
CA THR A 168 36.86 -10.09 -16.47
C THR A 168 35.77 -9.40 -15.67
N ASN A 169 34.59 -10.02 -15.57
CA ASN A 169 33.48 -9.57 -14.74
C ASN A 169 33.44 -10.41 -13.46
N THR A 170 33.42 -9.74 -12.32
CA THR A 170 33.31 -10.40 -11.00
C THR A 170 32.12 -9.81 -10.27
N THR A 171 31.15 -10.65 -9.88
CA THR A 171 30.05 -10.24 -9.00
C THR A 171 30.60 -10.09 -7.59
N ILE A 172 30.56 -8.86 -7.05
CA ILE A 172 31.10 -8.54 -5.72
C ILE A 172 30.05 -8.79 -4.65
N SER A 173 28.81 -8.47 -4.93
CA SER A 173 27.70 -8.62 -3.99
C SER A 173 26.42 -8.92 -4.73
N ASN A 174 25.60 -9.78 -4.12
CA ASN A 174 24.25 -10.09 -4.57
C ASN A 174 23.37 -10.21 -3.32
N GLY A 175 22.57 -9.20 -3.07
CA GLY A 175 21.73 -9.09 -1.87
C GLY A 175 20.25 -9.13 -2.22
N ASN A 176 19.48 -9.89 -1.42
CA ASN A 176 18.03 -9.79 -1.38
C ASN A 176 17.63 -9.24 -0.01
N GLY A 177 16.84 -8.18 0.02
CA GLY A 177 16.44 -7.54 1.27
C GLY A 177 14.95 -7.24 1.33
N ASN A 178 14.38 -7.48 2.51
CA ASN A 178 13.04 -7.02 2.83
C ASN A 178 13.15 -5.72 3.62
N LYS A 179 12.37 -4.72 3.24
CA LYS A 179 12.34 -3.41 3.91
C LYS A 179 10.93 -3.13 4.38
N VAL A 180 10.82 -2.51 5.55
CA VAL A 180 9.54 -2.07 6.12
C VAL A 180 9.51 -0.55 6.14
N GLY A 181 8.34 0.01 5.85
CA GLY A 181 8.17 1.44 5.80
C GLY A 181 6.74 1.87 6.03
N TRP A 182 6.44 3.10 5.66
CA TRP A 182 5.11 3.67 5.69
C TRP A 182 4.71 4.19 4.31
N THR A 183 3.43 4.30 4.10
CA THR A 183 2.85 4.84 2.87
C THR A 183 1.72 5.79 3.19
N VAL A 184 1.59 6.83 2.39
CA VAL A 184 0.47 7.76 2.41
C VAL A 184 0.06 8.05 0.98
N GLY A 185 -1.20 8.30 0.77
CA GLY A 185 -1.71 8.58 -0.56
C GLY A 185 -3.13 9.08 -0.57
N GLY A 186 -3.68 9.17 -1.75
CA GLY A 186 -5.06 9.56 -1.97
C GLY A 186 -5.50 9.25 -3.39
N GLY A 187 -6.79 9.25 -3.58
CA GLY A 187 -7.34 8.91 -4.87
C GLY A 187 -8.80 9.28 -5.01
N VAL A 188 -9.27 9.06 -6.21
CA VAL A 188 -10.68 9.16 -6.57
C VAL A 188 -11.15 7.79 -7.06
N GLU A 189 -12.36 7.42 -6.67
CA GLU A 189 -12.99 6.18 -7.10
C GLU A 189 -14.40 6.50 -7.59
N ALA A 190 -14.79 5.90 -8.71
CA ALA A 190 -16.10 6.10 -9.32
C ALA A 190 -16.76 4.75 -9.60
N ALA A 191 -17.98 4.58 -9.11
CA ALA A 191 -18.80 3.43 -9.43
C ALA A 191 -19.47 3.65 -10.80
N PHE A 192 -19.17 2.80 -11.77
CA PHE A 192 -19.66 2.93 -13.13
C PHE A 192 -20.77 1.94 -13.47
N TYR A 193 -20.81 0.82 -12.78
CA TYR A 193 -21.87 -0.19 -12.95
C TYR A 193 -22.08 -0.91 -11.62
N ASP A 194 -23.32 -1.05 -11.17
CA ASP A 194 -23.74 -1.71 -9.91
C ASP A 194 -22.66 -1.88 -8.83
N ASN A 195 -21.95 -3.01 -8.85
CA ASN A 195 -20.93 -3.35 -7.89
C ASN A 195 -19.49 -3.06 -8.36
N TRP A 196 -19.33 -2.50 -9.57
CA TRP A 196 -18.03 -2.22 -10.14
C TRP A 196 -17.63 -0.76 -9.96
N SER A 197 -16.41 -0.54 -9.56
CA SER A 197 -15.81 0.79 -9.47
C SER A 197 -14.42 0.82 -10.11
N MET A 198 -14.03 2.01 -10.55
CA MET A 198 -12.70 2.32 -11.07
C MET A 198 -12.06 3.34 -10.14
N LYS A 199 -10.79 3.15 -9.78
CA LYS A 199 -10.02 4.09 -8.94
C LYS A 199 -8.77 4.57 -9.65
N LEU A 200 -8.45 5.84 -9.44
CA LEU A 200 -7.14 6.44 -9.72
C LEU A 200 -6.52 6.83 -8.38
N GLU A 201 -5.33 6.34 -8.09
CA GLU A 201 -4.67 6.53 -6.81
C GLU A 201 -3.22 6.93 -6.97
N TYR A 202 -2.77 7.86 -6.15
CA TYR A 202 -1.38 8.20 -5.95
C TYR A 202 -0.92 7.70 -4.58
N LEU A 203 0.23 7.05 -4.53
CA LEU A 203 0.88 6.59 -3.31
C LEU A 203 2.30 7.14 -3.22
N TYR A 204 2.64 7.65 -2.05
CA TYR A 204 3.99 7.92 -1.63
C TYR A 204 4.41 6.85 -0.63
N ILE A 205 5.52 6.18 -0.91
CA ILE A 205 6.11 5.14 -0.06
C ILE A 205 7.46 5.62 0.43
N ALA A 206 7.73 5.48 1.73
CA ALA A 206 9.03 5.73 2.33
C ALA A 206 9.47 4.51 3.15
N THR A 207 10.59 3.92 2.77
CA THR A 207 11.19 2.81 3.50
C THR A 207 12.50 3.26 4.15
N LYS A 208 12.73 2.83 5.40
CA LYS A 208 14.00 3.03 6.09
C LYS A 208 14.88 1.80 5.89
N ASN A 209 16.16 2.01 5.62
CA ASN A 209 17.11 0.90 5.59
C ASN A 209 17.33 0.36 7.00
N LEU A 210 17.24 -0.96 7.11
CA LEU A 210 17.99 -1.66 8.14
C LEU A 210 19.44 -1.67 7.65
N THR A 211 20.34 -1.08 8.43
CA THR A 211 21.77 -0.98 8.14
C THR A 211 22.35 -2.37 7.88
N GLY A 212 22.73 -2.65 6.63
CA GLY A 212 23.48 -3.84 6.23
C GLY A 212 24.91 -3.41 5.96
N GLY A 213 25.88 -4.00 6.65
CA GLY A 213 27.29 -3.80 6.33
C GLY A 213 27.83 -5.01 5.57
N SER A 214 28.45 -4.80 4.42
CA SER A 214 29.22 -5.82 3.69
C SER A 214 30.70 -5.43 3.69
N ALA A 215 31.59 -6.39 4.02
CA ALA A 215 33.03 -6.20 3.92
C ALA A 215 33.44 -6.29 2.45
N LEU A 216 34.19 -5.33 1.96
CA LEU A 216 34.82 -5.40 0.63
C LEU A 216 35.97 -6.42 0.62
N PRO A 217 36.10 -7.27 -0.41
CA PRO A 217 37.30 -8.08 -0.58
C PRO A 217 38.51 -7.16 -0.79
N LEU A 218 39.68 -7.54 -0.30
CA LEU A 218 40.95 -6.80 -0.36
C LEU A 218 41.18 -5.73 0.76
N ALA A 219 40.65 -5.92 1.96
CA ALA A 219 40.94 -5.00 3.09
C ALA A 219 40.66 -3.49 2.82
N LEU A 220 39.82 -3.18 1.82
CA LEU A 220 39.51 -1.82 1.39
C LEU A 220 38.42 -1.14 2.24
N GLY A 221 37.90 -1.78 3.29
CA GLY A 221 36.96 -1.19 4.23
C GLY A 221 35.58 -1.87 4.28
N THR A 222 34.66 -1.26 5.00
CA THR A 222 33.27 -1.69 5.11
C THR A 222 32.38 -0.72 4.36
N VAL A 223 31.46 -1.24 3.53
CA VAL A 223 30.38 -0.45 2.95
C VAL A 223 29.22 -0.45 3.93
N THR A 224 28.92 0.69 4.51
CA THR A 224 27.69 0.88 5.29
C THR A 224 26.70 1.61 4.38
N GLU A 225 25.73 0.88 3.86
CA GLU A 225 24.65 1.48 3.09
C GLU A 225 23.53 1.94 4.02
N SER A 226 23.28 3.24 4.00
CA SER A 226 22.09 3.86 4.60
C SER A 226 21.37 4.62 3.50
N ALA A 227 20.55 3.95 2.71
CA ALA A 227 19.77 4.60 1.69
C ALA A 227 18.29 4.64 2.09
N ASN A 228 17.72 5.82 2.23
CA ASN A 228 16.28 6.00 2.28
C ASN A 228 15.73 5.84 0.86
N VAL A 229 14.71 5.02 0.70
CA VAL A 229 14.04 4.86 -0.59
C VAL A 229 12.69 5.54 -0.51
N ARG A 230 12.44 6.45 -1.46
CA ARG A 230 11.16 7.14 -1.63
C ARG A 230 10.58 6.75 -2.98
N ASP A 231 9.40 6.16 -3.00
CA ASP A 231 8.72 5.75 -4.22
C ASP A 231 7.42 6.52 -4.41
N ASN A 232 7.24 7.05 -5.62
CA ASN A 232 6.05 7.75 -6.06
C ASN A 232 5.34 6.87 -7.08
N ILE A 233 4.11 6.47 -6.77
CA ILE A 233 3.34 5.52 -7.56
C ILE A 233 2.03 6.17 -7.99
N ILE A 234 1.71 6.06 -9.28
CA ILE A 234 0.39 6.35 -9.82
C ILE A 234 -0.19 5.05 -10.34
N ARG A 235 -1.41 4.70 -9.93
CA ARG A 235 -2.06 3.47 -10.34
C ARG A 235 -3.54 3.64 -10.63
N LEU A 236 -4.02 2.86 -11.59
CA LEU A 236 -5.43 2.66 -11.90
C LEU A 236 -5.85 1.30 -11.38
N GLY A 237 -7.05 1.18 -10.85
CA GLY A 237 -7.60 -0.08 -10.36
C GLY A 237 -9.08 -0.22 -10.70
N ILE A 238 -9.50 -1.47 -10.75
CA ILE A 238 -10.91 -1.86 -10.89
C ILE A 238 -11.26 -2.74 -9.70
N ASN A 239 -12.36 -2.41 -9.02
CA ASN A 239 -12.85 -3.14 -7.86
C ASN A 239 -14.22 -3.73 -8.16
N TYR A 240 -14.46 -4.92 -7.62
CA TYR A 240 -15.78 -5.51 -7.47
C TYR A 240 -16.16 -5.56 -5.99
N ARG A 241 -17.27 -4.94 -5.64
CA ARG A 241 -17.76 -4.83 -4.27
C ARG A 241 -18.85 -5.88 -3.99
N PHE A 242 -18.67 -6.59 -2.89
CA PHE A 242 -19.64 -7.53 -2.34
C PHE A 242 -20.41 -6.81 -1.22
N GLY A 243 -21.62 -6.41 -1.47
CA GLY A 243 -22.43 -5.74 -0.47
C GLY A 243 -23.84 -5.47 -0.98
N PRO A 244 -24.79 -5.29 -0.07
CA PRO A 244 -26.12 -4.93 -0.47
C PRO A 244 -26.11 -3.53 -1.09
N THR A 245 -26.91 -3.34 -2.13
CA THR A 245 -27.36 -2.00 -2.52
C THR A 245 -28.22 -1.50 -1.37
N GLY A 246 -27.87 -0.35 -0.78
CA GLY A 246 -28.70 0.26 0.26
C GLY A 246 -30.08 0.57 -0.29
N LEU A 247 -31.12 0.31 0.49
CA LEU A 247 -32.49 0.74 0.20
C LEU A 247 -32.79 1.95 1.04
N VAL A 248 -33.18 3.06 0.44
CA VAL A 248 -33.72 4.22 1.15
C VAL A 248 -35.22 4.23 0.94
N ALA A 249 -35.98 4.20 2.04
CA ALA A 249 -37.42 4.45 2.03
C ALA A 249 -37.64 5.97 2.07
N TYR A 250 -38.43 6.49 1.14
CA TYR A 250 -38.92 7.85 1.14
C TYR A 250 -40.32 7.90 1.75
#